data_df7e183bf4f4b45745220c4907cdfb78
#
_entry.id   df7e183bf4f4b45745220c4907cdfb78
#
_cell.length_a   1.000
_cell.length_b   1.000
_cell.length_c   1.000
_cell.angle_alpha   90.00
_cell.angle_beta   90.00
_cell.angle_gamma   90.00
#
_symmetry.space_group_name_H-M   'P 1'
#
loop_
_entity.id
_entity.type
_entity.pdbx_description
1 polymer ?
#
loop_
_entity_poly.entity_id
_entity_poly.type
_entity_poly.pdbx_seq_one_letter_code
_entity_poly.pdbx_strand_id
1 'polypeptide(L)'
;MERCRSLAGDFAQHTSALTGKETLAYDRAVTDLYRAIADPTRRAIIDELTERDGQTLFEICSRLAMKHGVASSRQAVSQHLDVLESARLVHTRREGRYKFHSLDTAPLKEIVERWHLHD
;
A
#
# COMPACT_ATOMS: atom_id res chain seq x y z
N MET A 1 12.57 -22.80 8.82
CA MET A 1 13.93 -22.31 8.58
C MET A 1 14.36 -22.37 7.13
N GLU A 2 14.10 -23.44 6.45
CA GLU A 2 14.40 -23.53 5.02
C GLU A 2 13.66 -22.47 4.22
N ARG A 3 12.43 -22.21 4.58
CA ARG A 3 11.63 -21.20 3.91
C ARG A 3 12.25 -19.80 4.05
N CYS A 4 12.78 -19.49 5.23
CA CYS A 4 13.45 -18.21 5.46
C CYS A 4 14.72 -18.09 4.63
N ARG A 5 15.48 -19.17 4.54
CA ARG A 5 16.70 -19.20 3.72
C ARG A 5 16.37 -19.01 2.24
N SER A 6 15.30 -19.66 1.79
CA SER A 6 14.89 -19.55 0.39
C SER A 6 14.54 -18.12 0.04
N LEU A 7 13.76 -17.46 0.89
CA LEU A 7 13.38 -16.08 0.65
C LEU A 7 14.59 -15.15 0.73
N ALA A 8 15.47 -15.38 1.69
CA ALA A 8 16.69 -14.59 1.80
C ALA A 8 17.57 -14.77 0.57
N GLY A 9 17.66 -16.00 0.07
CA GLY A 9 18.41 -16.29 -1.13
C GLY A 9 17.83 -15.61 -2.36
N ASP A 10 16.50 -15.69 -2.50
CA ASP A 10 15.81 -15.04 -3.61
C ASP A 10 16.00 -13.52 -3.57
N PHE A 11 15.87 -12.95 -2.38
CA PHE A 11 16.07 -11.52 -2.19
C PHE A 11 17.49 -11.11 -2.55
N ALA A 12 18.48 -11.86 -2.08
CA ALA A 12 19.88 -11.59 -2.37
C ALA A 12 20.18 -11.69 -3.87
N GLN A 13 19.63 -12.73 -4.53
CA GLN A 13 19.80 -12.88 -5.96
C GLN A 13 19.18 -11.72 -6.72
N HIS A 14 17.98 -11.32 -6.31
CA HIS A 14 17.31 -10.20 -6.94
C HIS A 14 18.12 -8.91 -6.78
N THR A 15 18.59 -8.65 -5.58
CA THR A 15 19.39 -7.47 -5.29
C THR A 15 20.70 -7.48 -6.06
N SER A 16 21.37 -8.63 -6.14
CA SER A 16 22.65 -8.73 -6.83
C SER A 16 22.51 -8.59 -8.35
N ALA A 17 21.33 -8.85 -8.89
CA ALA A 17 21.07 -8.70 -10.31
C ALA A 17 20.81 -7.26 -10.72
N LEU A 18 20.59 -6.36 -9.76
CA LEU A 18 20.26 -4.97 -10.04
C LEU A 18 21.51 -4.11 -10.15
N THR A 19 21.43 -3.11 -11.02
CA THR A 19 22.46 -2.06 -11.06
C THR A 19 22.28 -1.16 -9.83
N GLY A 20 23.26 -0.28 -9.56
CA GLY A 20 23.15 0.66 -8.45
C GLY A 20 21.89 1.51 -8.51
N LYS A 21 21.50 1.92 -9.72
CA LYS A 21 20.31 2.74 -9.94
C LYS A 21 19.03 1.95 -9.63
N GLU A 22 18.97 0.71 -10.07
CA GLU A 22 17.82 -0.16 -9.84
C GLU A 22 17.71 -0.52 -8.35
N THR A 23 18.84 -0.73 -7.67
CA THR A 23 18.87 -1.00 -6.24
C THR A 23 18.31 0.18 -5.45
N LEU A 24 18.70 1.41 -5.81
CA LEU A 24 18.18 2.61 -5.16
C LEU A 24 16.68 2.76 -5.38
N ALA A 25 16.21 2.47 -6.59
CA ALA A 25 14.77 2.52 -6.89
C ALA A 25 13.99 1.49 -6.06
N TYR A 26 14.54 0.28 -5.93
CA TYR A 26 13.94 -0.77 -5.12
C TYR A 26 13.86 -0.35 -3.65
N ASP A 27 14.95 0.15 -3.09
CA ASP A 27 15.00 0.60 -1.69
C ASP A 27 14.01 1.73 -1.44
N ARG A 28 13.87 2.64 -2.40
CA ARG A 28 12.92 3.74 -2.29
C ARG A 28 11.48 3.22 -2.29
N ALA A 29 11.17 2.25 -3.15
CA ALA A 29 9.85 1.66 -3.22
C ALA A 29 9.48 0.98 -1.91
N VAL A 30 10.42 0.26 -1.30
CA VAL A 30 10.22 -0.41 -0.02
C VAL A 30 10.00 0.63 1.08
N THR A 31 10.82 1.70 1.10
CA THR A 31 10.68 2.78 2.07
C THR A 31 9.31 3.46 1.94
N ASP A 32 8.87 3.71 0.72
CA ASP A 32 7.56 4.32 0.48
C ASP A 32 6.44 3.43 0.98
N LEU A 33 6.58 2.12 0.84
CA LEU A 33 5.60 1.16 1.33
C LEU A 33 5.46 1.25 2.85
N TYR A 34 6.57 1.21 3.58
CA TYR A 34 6.54 1.32 5.04
C TYR A 34 5.97 2.66 5.49
N ARG A 35 6.36 3.72 4.81
CA ARG A 35 5.86 5.06 5.10
C ARG A 35 4.36 5.15 4.89
N ALA A 36 3.87 4.55 3.81
CA ALA A 36 2.45 4.57 3.50
C ALA A 36 1.61 3.93 4.58
N ILE A 37 2.06 2.81 5.14
CA ILE A 37 1.30 2.09 6.17
C ILE A 37 1.59 2.57 7.58
N ALA A 38 2.52 3.52 7.76
CA ALA A 38 2.83 4.05 9.08
C ALA A 38 1.75 5.00 9.62
N ASP A 39 0.96 5.59 8.75
CA ASP A 39 -0.05 6.56 9.14
C ASP A 39 -1.38 5.88 9.47
N PRO A 40 -1.99 6.19 10.63
CA PRO A 40 -3.24 5.53 11.01
C PRO A 40 -4.41 5.83 10.07
N THR A 41 -4.48 7.02 9.49
CA THR A 41 -5.54 7.33 8.54
C THR A 41 -5.39 6.52 7.27
N ARG A 42 -4.16 6.35 6.79
CA ARG A 42 -3.92 5.52 5.62
C ARG A 42 -4.25 4.05 5.88
N ARG A 43 -3.95 3.55 7.09
CA ARG A 43 -4.38 2.19 7.46
C ARG A 43 -5.90 2.06 7.47
N ALA A 44 -6.60 3.10 7.93
CA ALA A 44 -8.07 3.10 7.91
C ALA A 44 -8.60 3.07 6.47
N ILE A 45 -7.94 3.77 5.55
CA ILE A 45 -8.31 3.72 4.13
C ILE A 45 -8.11 2.31 3.58
N ILE A 46 -7.01 1.66 3.92
CA ILE A 46 -6.75 0.29 3.49
C ILE A 46 -7.83 -0.64 4.05
N ASP A 47 -8.18 -0.49 5.31
CA ASP A 47 -9.22 -1.29 5.95
C ASP A 47 -10.56 -1.10 5.22
N GLU A 48 -10.87 0.15 4.87
CA GLU A 48 -12.11 0.47 4.19
C GLU A 48 -12.17 -0.17 2.80
N LEU A 49 -11.08 -0.08 2.04
CA LEU A 49 -11.01 -0.67 0.71
C LEU A 49 -10.97 -2.20 0.76
N THR A 50 -10.49 -2.77 1.86
CA THR A 50 -10.55 -4.21 2.07
C THR A 50 -11.99 -4.67 2.20
N GLU A 51 -12.82 -3.91 2.92
CA GLU A 51 -14.24 -4.23 3.06
C GLU A 51 -15.00 -4.00 1.77
N ARG A 52 -14.72 -2.90 1.08
CA ARG A 52 -15.42 -2.52 -0.14
C ARG A 52 -14.44 -1.89 -1.10
N ASP A 53 -14.03 -2.65 -2.09
CA ASP A 53 -13.09 -2.20 -3.09
C ASP A 53 -13.77 -1.29 -4.12
N GLY A 54 -12.97 -0.50 -4.84
CA GLY A 54 -13.46 0.31 -5.93
C GLY A 54 -14.35 1.47 -5.49
N GLN A 55 -13.83 2.35 -4.64
CA GLN A 55 -14.60 3.49 -4.13
C GLN A 55 -14.08 4.82 -4.69
N THR A 56 -15.01 5.77 -4.80
CA THR A 56 -14.67 7.15 -5.14
C THR A 56 -14.14 7.86 -3.88
N LEU A 57 -13.51 9.01 -4.09
CA LEU A 57 -13.03 9.83 -2.98
C LEU A 57 -14.17 10.18 -2.01
N PHE A 58 -15.33 10.56 -2.56
CA PHE A 58 -16.49 10.90 -1.74
C PHE A 58 -16.92 9.73 -0.86
N GLU A 59 -17.00 8.55 -1.45
CA GLU A 59 -17.39 7.35 -0.70
C GLU A 59 -16.39 7.04 0.40
N ILE A 60 -15.10 7.10 0.10
CA ILE A 60 -14.05 6.85 1.09
C ILE A 60 -14.16 7.84 2.24
N CYS A 61 -14.29 9.14 1.95
CA CYS A 61 -14.43 10.15 2.99
C CYS A 61 -15.64 9.90 3.89
N SER A 62 -16.77 9.59 3.28
CA SER A 62 -18.01 9.34 4.02
C SER A 62 -17.87 8.13 4.94
N ARG A 63 -17.31 7.06 4.42
CA ARG A 63 -17.18 5.82 5.19
C ARG A 63 -16.11 5.94 6.27
N LEU A 64 -15.03 6.68 6.03
CA LEU A 64 -14.04 6.95 7.06
C LEU A 64 -14.66 7.68 8.25
N ALA A 65 -15.48 8.68 7.98
CA ALA A 65 -16.16 9.41 9.04
C ALA A 65 -17.16 8.55 9.79
N MET A 66 -17.95 7.76 9.06
CA MET A 66 -19.04 6.99 9.64
C MET A 66 -18.59 5.71 10.33
N LYS A 67 -17.61 5.01 9.75
CA LYS A 67 -17.23 3.68 10.25
C LYS A 67 -15.94 3.69 11.07
N HIS A 68 -15.01 4.58 10.73
CA HIS A 68 -13.69 4.58 11.35
C HIS A 68 -13.45 5.77 12.28
N GLY A 69 -14.43 6.66 12.39
CA GLY A 69 -14.33 7.83 13.24
C GLY A 69 -13.25 8.81 12.80
N VAL A 70 -12.88 8.77 11.53
CA VAL A 70 -11.85 9.64 10.97
C VAL A 70 -12.50 10.80 10.23
N ALA A 71 -12.43 11.99 10.82
CA ALA A 71 -13.01 13.19 10.22
C ALA A 71 -11.91 14.01 9.56
N SER A 72 -11.46 13.58 8.39
CA SER A 72 -10.46 14.29 7.61
C SER A 72 -11.10 15.02 6.44
N SER A 73 -10.48 16.12 6.02
CA SER A 73 -10.95 16.85 4.85
C SER A 73 -10.74 16.00 3.59
N ARG A 74 -11.52 16.33 2.54
CA ARG A 74 -11.36 15.67 1.25
C ARG A 74 -9.96 15.85 0.70
N GLN A 75 -9.38 17.02 0.89
CA GLN A 75 -8.03 17.29 0.42
C GLN A 75 -7.02 16.41 1.14
N ALA A 76 -7.17 16.27 2.46
CA ALA A 76 -6.27 15.42 3.23
C ALA A 76 -6.39 13.96 2.81
N VAL A 77 -7.62 13.45 2.62
CA VAL A 77 -7.83 12.07 2.18
C VAL A 77 -7.27 11.88 0.77
N SER A 78 -7.44 12.86 -0.10
CA SER A 78 -6.87 12.81 -1.45
C SER A 78 -5.35 12.68 -1.40
N GLN A 79 -4.69 13.43 -0.51
CA GLN A 79 -3.25 13.35 -0.33
C GLN A 79 -2.82 11.98 0.21
N HIS A 80 -3.59 11.43 1.14
CA HIS A 80 -3.32 10.08 1.64
C HIS A 80 -3.44 9.03 0.53
N LEU A 81 -4.44 9.18 -0.33
CA LEU A 81 -4.61 8.28 -1.47
C LEU A 81 -3.45 8.38 -2.45
N ASP A 82 -2.93 9.60 -2.65
CA ASP A 82 -1.75 9.79 -3.51
C ASP A 82 -0.54 9.06 -2.96
N VAL A 83 -0.34 9.09 -1.65
CA VAL A 83 0.77 8.36 -1.01
C VAL A 83 0.59 6.85 -1.20
N LEU A 84 -0.63 6.35 -0.99
CA LEU A 84 -0.94 4.93 -1.17
C LEU A 84 -0.74 4.50 -2.63
N GLU A 85 -1.13 5.35 -3.56
CA GLU A 85 -0.94 5.07 -4.99
C GLU A 85 0.55 5.04 -5.35
N SER A 86 1.35 5.96 -4.81
CA SER A 86 2.79 5.97 -5.02
C SER A 86 3.46 4.72 -4.47
N ALA A 87 2.92 4.17 -3.39
CA ALA A 87 3.41 2.92 -2.80
C ALA A 87 2.84 1.67 -3.50
N ARG A 88 2.03 1.86 -4.54
CA ARG A 88 1.39 0.80 -5.33
C ARG A 88 0.40 -0.03 -4.53
N LEU A 89 -0.10 0.51 -3.44
CA LEU A 89 -1.16 -0.13 -2.65
C LEU A 89 -2.54 0.21 -3.17
N VAL A 90 -2.67 1.28 -3.93
CA VAL A 90 -3.93 1.72 -4.50
C VAL A 90 -3.73 1.97 -6.00
N HIS A 91 -4.67 1.47 -6.79
CA HIS A 91 -4.77 1.72 -8.21
C HIS A 91 -6.03 2.50 -8.49
N THR A 92 -6.00 3.34 -9.50
CA THR A 92 -7.16 4.14 -9.85
C THR A 92 -7.65 3.78 -11.24
N ARG A 93 -8.96 3.94 -11.43
CA ARG A 93 -9.62 3.73 -12.71
C ARG A 93 -10.64 4.84 -12.90
N ARG A 94 -10.65 5.43 -14.08
CA ARG A 94 -11.62 6.46 -14.41
C ARG A 94 -12.76 5.89 -15.25
N GLU A 95 -13.98 6.24 -14.86
CA GLU A 95 -15.17 5.96 -15.65
C GLU A 95 -15.98 7.24 -15.68
N GLY A 96 -16.01 7.91 -16.84
CA GLY A 96 -16.66 9.20 -16.97
C GLY A 96 -16.06 10.22 -16.03
N ARG A 97 -16.89 10.75 -15.14
CA ARG A 97 -16.47 11.75 -14.14
C ARG A 97 -15.86 11.14 -12.89
N TYR A 98 -16.01 9.83 -12.73
CA TYR A 98 -15.67 9.18 -11.48
C TYR A 98 -14.30 8.54 -11.55
N LYS A 99 -13.57 8.67 -10.46
CA LYS A 99 -12.28 8.01 -10.28
C LYS A 99 -12.44 7.02 -9.14
N PHE A 100 -12.28 5.75 -9.45
CA PHE A 100 -12.43 4.67 -8.48
C PHE A 100 -11.08 4.22 -7.97
N HIS A 101 -10.99 3.99 -6.67
CA HIS A 101 -9.77 3.57 -6.01
C HIS A 101 -9.90 2.11 -5.60
N SER A 102 -8.94 1.31 -6.02
CA SER A 102 -8.93 -0.12 -5.73
C SER A 102 -7.66 -0.51 -4.98
N LEU A 103 -7.79 -1.41 -4.04
CA LEU A 103 -6.68 -1.87 -3.21
C LEU A 103 -5.91 -2.97 -3.92
N ASP A 104 -4.59 -2.88 -3.86
CA ASP A 104 -3.69 -3.94 -4.29
C ASP A 104 -2.81 -4.32 -3.10
N THR A 105 -3.00 -5.52 -2.56
CA THR A 105 -2.25 -5.99 -1.41
C THR A 105 -0.94 -6.66 -1.77
N ALA A 106 -0.64 -6.81 -3.05
CA ALA A 106 0.58 -7.49 -3.48
C ALA A 106 1.85 -6.91 -2.85
N PRO A 107 2.03 -5.57 -2.76
CA PRO A 107 3.22 -5.03 -2.11
C PRO A 107 3.35 -5.43 -0.63
N LEU A 108 2.24 -5.68 0.05
CA LEU A 108 2.26 -6.06 1.47
C LEU A 108 2.85 -7.45 1.69
N LYS A 109 2.87 -8.28 0.67
CA LYS A 109 3.48 -9.60 0.76
C LYS A 109 4.96 -9.52 1.07
N GLU A 110 5.64 -8.50 0.57
CA GLU A 110 7.06 -8.30 0.85
C GLU A 110 7.31 -8.10 2.34
N ILE A 111 6.39 -7.41 3.02
CA ILE A 111 6.51 -7.20 4.45
C ILE A 111 6.29 -8.51 5.20
N VAL A 112 5.23 -9.23 4.84
CA VAL A 112 4.88 -10.48 5.52
C VAL A 112 5.93 -11.54 5.29
N GLU A 113 6.45 -11.65 4.07
CA GLU A 113 7.42 -12.67 3.72
C GLU A 113 8.83 -12.36 4.20
N ARG A 114 9.10 -11.09 4.48
CA ARG A 114 10.41 -10.66 4.96
C ARG A 114 10.73 -11.23 6.33
N TRP A 115 9.74 -11.27 7.19
CA TRP A 115 9.88 -11.85 8.52
C TRP A 115 8.91 -13.00 8.65
N HIS A 116 9.44 -14.21 8.68
CA HIS A 116 8.59 -15.38 8.84
C HIS A 116 8.13 -15.47 10.27
N LEU A 117 6.84 -15.22 10.46
CA LEU A 117 6.21 -15.35 11.75
C LEU A 117 5.75 -16.79 11.90
N HIS A 118 6.26 -17.46 12.93
CA HIS A 118 5.85 -18.83 13.25
C HIS A 118 4.80 -18.79 14.34
N ASP A 119 3.70 -19.47 14.11
CA ASP A 119 2.67 -19.59 15.14
C ASP A 119 3.01 -20.67 16.14
#